data_a8aad3d851660067a81a943fae2c6125
#
_entry.id   a8aad3d851660067a81a943fae2c6125
#
_cell.length_a   1.000
_cell.length_b   1.000
_cell.length_c   1.000
_cell.angle_alpha   90.00
_cell.angle_beta   90.00
_cell.angle_gamma   90.00
#
_symmetry.space_group_name_H-M   'P 1'
#
loop_
_entity.id
_entity.type
_entity.pdbx_description
1 polymer ?
#
loop_
_entity_poly.entity_id
_entity_poly.type
_entity_poly.pdbx_seq_one_letter_code
_entity_poly.pdbx_strand_id
1 'polypeptide(L)'
;VDDDPRLRDLLRRYLGENGFQVFVSENGAAMSRLWVREHFDALILDLMMPGEDGLQILRRLRAAKDMTPVIMLTARGEDVDRIVGLELGADDYIAKPFNPRELLARIHAVLRRRPAGDAPGAPSLENETVRFGEFELDLGTRVLKKNGEVQPLTTGEFAVLKAFARHPRQ
;
A
#
# COMPACT_ATOMS: atom_id res chain seq x y z
N VAL A 1 4.76 -7.32 -10.89
CA VAL A 1 4.78 -7.48 -12.35
C VAL A 1 5.73 -6.45 -12.92
N ASP A 2 6.72 -6.88 -13.64
CA ASP A 2 7.79 -6.04 -14.17
C ASP A 2 8.52 -6.83 -15.28
N ASP A 3 8.94 -6.23 -16.37
CA ASP A 3 9.63 -6.93 -17.45
C ASP A 3 11.12 -7.13 -17.17
N ASP A 4 11.73 -6.36 -16.24
CA ASP A 4 13.13 -6.54 -15.82
C ASP A 4 13.29 -7.76 -14.88
N PRO A 5 13.97 -8.84 -15.33
CA PRO A 5 14.18 -10.02 -14.52
C PRO A 5 15.03 -9.77 -13.27
N ARG A 6 15.97 -8.81 -13.34
CA ARG A 6 16.84 -8.47 -12.20
C ARG A 6 16.06 -7.82 -11.08
N LEU A 7 15.13 -6.92 -11.42
CA LEU A 7 14.26 -6.27 -10.45
C LEU A 7 13.28 -7.28 -9.83
N ARG A 8 12.69 -8.17 -10.65
CA ARG A 8 11.83 -9.25 -10.13
C ARG A 8 12.56 -10.15 -9.13
N ASP A 9 13.79 -10.57 -9.43
CA ASP A 9 14.58 -11.43 -8.54
C ASP A 9 15.00 -10.69 -7.26
N LEU A 10 15.38 -9.42 -7.38
CA LEU A 10 15.68 -8.58 -6.22
C LEU A 10 14.48 -8.46 -5.29
N LEU A 11 13.31 -8.12 -5.83
CA LEU A 11 12.09 -7.93 -5.04
C LEU A 11 11.60 -9.24 -4.44
N ARG A 12 11.64 -10.35 -5.18
CA ARG A 12 11.26 -11.66 -4.67
C ARG A 12 12.10 -12.05 -3.47
N ARG A 13 13.42 -11.88 -3.54
CA ARG A 13 14.32 -12.18 -2.43
C ARG A 13 14.11 -11.24 -1.26
N TYR A 14 14.17 -9.92 -1.51
CA TYR A 14 14.11 -8.93 -0.45
C TYR A 14 12.78 -8.94 0.32
N LEU A 15 11.66 -9.00 -0.38
CA LEU A 15 10.35 -9.08 0.26
C LEU A 15 10.11 -10.44 0.92
N GLY A 16 10.63 -11.54 0.34
CA GLY A 16 10.59 -12.86 0.95
C GLY A 16 11.34 -12.91 2.29
N GLU A 17 12.52 -12.30 2.38
CA GLU A 17 13.28 -12.15 3.63
C GLU A 17 12.54 -11.30 4.69
N ASN A 18 11.62 -10.44 4.25
CA ASN A 18 10.77 -9.62 5.12
C ASN A 18 9.37 -10.21 5.38
N GLY A 19 9.19 -11.52 5.14
CA GLY A 19 8.00 -12.27 5.55
C GLY A 19 6.85 -12.28 4.54
N PHE A 20 7.06 -11.80 3.30
CA PHE A 20 6.05 -11.85 2.25
C PHE A 20 6.17 -13.09 1.39
N GLN A 21 5.03 -13.67 1.02
CA GLN A 21 4.96 -14.64 -0.07
C GLN A 21 4.88 -13.87 -1.40
N VAL A 22 5.90 -14.00 -2.24
CA VAL A 22 6.06 -13.17 -3.43
C VAL A 22 5.93 -14.00 -4.71
N PHE A 23 4.98 -13.63 -5.54
CA PHE A 23 4.80 -14.16 -6.89
C PHE A 23 5.31 -13.12 -7.89
N VAL A 24 6.01 -13.54 -8.92
CA VAL A 24 6.56 -12.65 -9.94
C VAL A 24 5.99 -12.96 -11.31
N SER A 25 5.77 -11.93 -12.11
CA SER A 25 5.28 -12.05 -13.49
C SER A 25 6.02 -11.05 -14.38
N GLU A 26 6.31 -11.44 -15.58
CA GLU A 26 7.05 -10.64 -16.57
C GLU A 26 6.13 -9.74 -17.42
N ASN A 27 4.82 -10.00 -17.43
CA ASN A 27 3.83 -9.28 -18.21
C ASN A 27 2.41 -9.51 -17.68
N GLY A 28 1.42 -8.78 -18.23
CA GLY A 28 0.02 -8.88 -17.85
C GLY A 28 -0.61 -10.24 -18.10
N ALA A 29 -0.20 -10.96 -19.16
CA ALA A 29 -0.71 -12.29 -19.46
C ALA A 29 -0.26 -13.33 -18.42
N ALA A 30 1.02 -13.30 -18.02
CA ALA A 30 1.55 -14.16 -16.97
C ALA A 30 0.90 -13.82 -15.61
N MET A 31 0.73 -12.55 -15.31
CA MET A 31 0.01 -12.08 -14.12
C MET A 31 -1.42 -12.63 -14.09
N SER A 32 -2.17 -12.52 -15.20
CA SER A 32 -3.56 -12.96 -15.26
C SER A 32 -3.73 -14.46 -14.96
N ARG A 33 -2.78 -15.29 -15.37
CA ARG A 33 -2.78 -16.73 -15.04
C ARG A 33 -2.62 -17.00 -13.54
N LEU A 34 -1.81 -16.20 -12.85
CA LEU A 34 -1.65 -16.28 -11.40
C LEU A 34 -2.88 -15.72 -10.69
N TRP A 35 -3.44 -14.62 -11.18
CA TRP A 35 -4.58 -13.91 -10.57
C TRP A 35 -5.84 -14.77 -10.45
N VAL A 36 -6.02 -15.74 -11.33
CA VAL A 36 -7.15 -16.68 -11.28
C VAL A 36 -6.97 -17.77 -10.20
N ARG A 37 -5.73 -18.05 -9.81
CA ARG A 37 -5.39 -19.19 -8.93
C ARG A 37 -5.09 -18.78 -7.50
N GLU A 38 -4.62 -17.55 -7.32
CA GLU A 38 -4.08 -17.06 -6.05
C GLU A 38 -4.78 -15.77 -5.64
N HIS A 39 -4.88 -15.55 -4.33
CA HIS A 39 -5.31 -14.27 -3.77
C HIS A 39 -4.10 -13.42 -3.42
N PHE A 40 -4.17 -12.15 -3.74
CA PHE A 40 -3.08 -11.21 -3.49
C PHE A 40 -3.55 -10.09 -2.56
N ASP A 41 -2.73 -9.75 -1.57
CA ASP A 41 -2.97 -8.64 -0.67
C ASP A 41 -2.52 -7.30 -1.25
N ALA A 42 -1.53 -7.31 -2.14
CA ALA A 42 -1.07 -6.14 -2.88
C ALA A 42 -0.46 -6.54 -4.23
N LEU A 43 -0.50 -5.63 -5.18
CA LEU A 43 0.14 -5.72 -6.48
C LEU A 43 1.19 -4.62 -6.61
N ILE A 44 2.41 -5.00 -6.97
CA ILE A 44 3.45 -4.08 -7.42
C ILE A 44 3.52 -4.20 -8.94
N LEU A 45 3.31 -3.09 -9.64
CA LEU A 45 3.05 -3.06 -11.06
C LEU A 45 3.91 -2.03 -11.75
N ASP A 46 4.76 -2.46 -12.66
CA ASP A 46 5.49 -1.54 -13.53
C ASP A 46 4.53 -0.85 -14.49
N LEU A 47 4.72 0.45 -14.65
CA LEU A 47 3.97 1.25 -15.61
C LEU A 47 4.38 0.90 -17.06
N MET A 48 5.68 0.84 -17.31
CA MET A 48 6.25 0.71 -18.65
C MET A 48 6.63 -0.74 -18.94
N MET A 49 5.69 -1.50 -19.48
CA MET A 49 5.92 -2.87 -19.91
C MET A 49 5.58 -3.04 -21.39
N PRO A 50 6.30 -3.91 -22.12
CA PRO A 50 5.96 -4.19 -23.51
C PRO A 50 4.60 -4.93 -23.61
N GLY A 51 3.78 -4.49 -24.56
CA GLY A 51 2.44 -5.04 -24.81
C GLY A 51 1.36 -4.34 -23.97
N GLU A 52 0.84 -4.99 -22.93
CA GLU A 52 -0.13 -4.39 -22.00
C GLU A 52 0.63 -3.59 -20.93
N ASP A 53 0.46 -2.26 -20.91
CA ASP A 53 1.07 -1.38 -19.91
C ASP A 53 0.40 -1.50 -18.53
N GLY A 54 1.07 -0.96 -17.50
CA GLY A 54 0.57 -1.02 -16.13
C GLY A 54 -0.75 -0.30 -15.92
N LEU A 55 -1.01 0.80 -16.64
CA LEU A 55 -2.30 1.51 -16.54
C LEU A 55 -3.46 0.71 -17.15
N GLN A 56 -3.21 -0.01 -18.23
CA GLN A 56 -4.21 -0.90 -18.83
C GLN A 56 -4.58 -2.04 -17.89
N ILE A 57 -3.58 -2.65 -17.24
CA ILE A 57 -3.79 -3.68 -16.22
C ILE A 57 -4.61 -3.13 -15.05
N LEU A 58 -4.24 -1.95 -14.53
CA LEU A 58 -4.95 -1.29 -13.42
C LEU A 58 -6.41 -1.01 -13.79
N ARG A 59 -6.66 -0.43 -14.98
CA ARG A 59 -8.03 -0.21 -15.49
C ARG A 59 -8.85 -1.49 -15.55
N ARG A 60 -8.24 -2.57 -16.04
CA ARG A 60 -8.90 -3.87 -16.14
C ARG A 60 -9.27 -4.45 -14.78
N LEU A 61 -8.39 -4.33 -13.78
CA LEU A 61 -8.68 -4.75 -12.41
C LEU A 61 -9.83 -3.95 -11.81
N ARG A 62 -9.81 -2.61 -11.92
CA ARG A 62 -10.85 -1.74 -11.38
C ARG A 62 -12.20 -1.92 -12.10
N ALA A 63 -12.19 -2.16 -13.42
CA ALA A 63 -13.40 -2.51 -14.19
C ALA A 63 -14.02 -3.84 -13.71
N ALA A 64 -13.19 -4.80 -13.28
CA ALA A 64 -13.63 -6.05 -12.65
C ALA A 64 -14.04 -5.89 -11.19
N LYS A 65 -14.06 -4.65 -10.64
CA LYS A 65 -14.31 -4.34 -9.22
C LYS A 65 -13.30 -4.98 -8.26
N ASP A 66 -12.14 -5.32 -8.77
CA ASP A 66 -11.03 -5.78 -7.96
C ASP A 66 -10.34 -4.57 -7.33
N MET A 67 -10.43 -4.47 -6.01
CA MET A 67 -9.88 -3.37 -5.21
C MET A 67 -8.57 -3.78 -4.52
N THR A 68 -7.91 -4.84 -5.00
CA THR A 68 -6.57 -5.19 -4.51
C THR A 68 -5.66 -3.97 -4.59
N PRO A 69 -4.97 -3.62 -3.51
CA PRO A 69 -4.07 -2.48 -3.47
C PRO A 69 -2.97 -2.57 -4.52
N VAL A 70 -2.74 -1.48 -5.24
CA VAL A 70 -1.74 -1.40 -6.32
C VAL A 70 -0.74 -0.29 -6.06
N ILE A 71 0.54 -0.66 -6.02
CA ILE A 71 1.67 0.27 -6.01
C ILE A 71 2.28 0.26 -7.41
N MET A 72 2.25 1.42 -8.09
CA MET A 72 2.83 1.57 -9.41
C MET A 72 4.32 1.90 -9.34
N LEU A 73 5.12 1.25 -10.17
CA LEU A 73 6.51 1.62 -10.41
C LEU A 73 6.58 2.46 -11.68
N THR A 74 7.18 3.66 -11.61
CA THR A 74 7.22 4.60 -12.72
C THR A 74 8.65 5.00 -13.06
N ALA A 75 8.91 5.42 -14.28
CA ALA A 75 10.15 6.10 -14.62
C ALA A 75 10.20 7.50 -13.97
N ARG A 76 11.39 7.99 -13.68
CA ARG A 76 11.61 9.30 -13.07
C ARG A 76 11.23 10.41 -14.07
N GLY A 77 10.29 11.27 -13.71
CA GLY A 77 9.89 12.45 -14.52
C GLY A 77 8.53 12.35 -15.21
N GLU A 78 7.79 11.27 -15.03
CA GLU A 78 6.46 11.08 -15.61
C GLU A 78 5.36 11.50 -14.62
N ASP A 79 5.31 12.80 -14.30
CA ASP A 79 4.30 13.34 -13.37
C ASP A 79 2.87 13.21 -13.91
N VAL A 80 2.69 13.22 -15.23
CA VAL A 80 1.37 13.07 -15.88
C VAL A 80 0.83 11.66 -15.66
N ASP A 81 1.66 10.63 -15.84
CA ASP A 81 1.25 9.24 -15.65
C ASP A 81 0.94 8.94 -14.18
N ARG A 82 1.60 9.63 -13.27
CA ARG A 82 1.32 9.56 -11.83
C ARG A 82 -0.05 10.10 -11.49
N ILE A 83 -0.45 11.24 -12.07
CA ILE A 83 -1.79 11.84 -11.87
C ILE A 83 -2.86 10.93 -12.44
N VAL A 84 -2.68 10.48 -13.70
CA VAL A 84 -3.61 9.56 -14.38
C VAL A 84 -3.80 8.27 -13.59
N GLY A 85 -2.73 7.71 -13.07
CA GLY A 85 -2.83 6.46 -12.33
C GLY A 85 -3.52 6.61 -10.97
N LEU A 86 -3.33 7.76 -10.26
CA LEU A 86 -4.08 8.05 -9.04
C LEU A 86 -5.59 8.19 -9.34
N GLU A 87 -5.94 8.87 -10.43
CA GLU A 87 -7.33 8.97 -10.89
C GLU A 87 -7.93 7.60 -11.27
N LEU A 88 -7.09 6.68 -11.77
CA LEU A 88 -7.48 5.31 -12.09
C LEU A 88 -7.55 4.39 -10.87
N GLY A 89 -7.18 4.86 -9.68
CA GLY A 89 -7.31 4.14 -8.43
C GLY A 89 -6.10 3.29 -8.04
N ALA A 90 -4.88 3.71 -8.40
CA ALA A 90 -3.67 3.20 -7.76
C ALA A 90 -3.57 3.75 -6.33
N ASP A 91 -3.01 2.97 -5.43
CA ASP A 91 -2.91 3.30 -4.00
C ASP A 91 -1.63 4.06 -3.67
N ASP A 92 -0.56 3.84 -4.42
CA ASP A 92 0.71 4.55 -4.26
C ASP A 92 1.58 4.44 -5.53
N TYR A 93 2.66 5.26 -5.58
CA TYR A 93 3.62 5.34 -6.68
C TYR A 93 5.04 5.41 -6.17
N ILE A 94 5.95 4.74 -6.87
CA ILE A 94 7.39 4.79 -6.61
C ILE A 94 8.14 5.03 -7.92
N ALA A 95 8.97 6.06 -7.96
CA ALA A 95 9.83 6.33 -9.11
C ALA A 95 11.07 5.42 -9.11
N LYS A 96 11.37 4.80 -10.25
CA LYS A 96 12.62 4.08 -10.48
C LYS A 96 13.76 5.08 -10.76
N PRO A 97 14.99 4.85 -10.23
CA PRO A 97 15.41 3.81 -9.30
C PRO A 97 14.95 4.11 -7.86
N PHE A 98 14.55 3.10 -7.12
CA PHE A 98 14.10 3.23 -5.74
C PHE A 98 14.90 2.34 -4.78
N ASN A 99 14.85 2.67 -3.49
CA ASN A 99 15.40 1.83 -2.45
C ASN A 99 14.37 0.73 -2.07
N PRO A 100 14.73 -0.57 -2.03
CA PRO A 100 13.81 -1.64 -1.62
C PRO A 100 13.17 -1.43 -0.25
N ARG A 101 13.85 -0.74 0.68
CA ARG A 101 13.27 -0.35 1.98
C ARG A 101 12.13 0.66 1.85
N GLU A 102 12.20 1.56 0.87
CA GLU A 102 11.11 2.49 0.59
C GLU A 102 9.88 1.73 0.11
N LEU A 103 10.05 0.82 -0.85
CA LEU A 103 8.96 -0.03 -1.33
C LEU A 103 8.33 -0.84 -0.19
N LEU A 104 9.14 -1.45 0.67
CA LEU A 104 8.66 -2.20 1.84
C LEU A 104 7.81 -1.32 2.77
N ALA A 105 8.25 -0.11 3.08
CA ALA A 105 7.51 0.84 3.91
C ALA A 105 6.16 1.22 3.27
N ARG A 106 6.11 1.41 1.95
CA ARG A 106 4.89 1.71 1.20
C ARG A 106 3.93 0.52 1.14
N ILE A 107 4.43 -0.71 0.95
CA ILE A 107 3.62 -1.92 1.03
C ILE A 107 2.92 -1.98 2.40
N HIS A 108 3.66 -1.82 3.49
CA HIS A 108 3.05 -1.78 4.82
C HIS A 108 2.02 -0.66 4.99
N ALA A 109 2.27 0.52 4.41
CA ALA A 109 1.32 1.64 4.49
C ALA A 109 0.03 1.36 3.72
N VAL A 110 0.14 0.77 2.54
CA VAL A 110 -1.02 0.44 1.69
C VAL A 110 -1.84 -0.70 2.31
N LEU A 111 -1.18 -1.74 2.82
CA LEU A 111 -1.86 -2.86 3.48
C LEU A 111 -2.61 -2.43 4.75
N ARG A 112 -2.11 -1.43 5.49
CA ARG A 112 -2.81 -0.86 6.65
C ARG A 112 -4.08 -0.09 6.30
N ARG A 113 -4.22 0.42 5.08
CA ARG A 113 -5.39 1.22 4.64
C ARG A 113 -6.61 0.37 4.29
N ARG A 114 -6.46 -0.95 4.26
CA ARG A 114 -7.59 -1.86 4.03
C ARG A 114 -8.58 -1.75 5.19
N PRO A 115 -9.89 -1.48 4.96
CA PRO A 115 -10.89 -1.68 5.99
C PRO A 115 -10.85 -3.16 6.39
N ALA A 116 -10.86 -3.43 7.68
CA ALA A 116 -10.92 -4.79 8.21
C ALA A 116 -12.30 -5.41 7.88
N GLY A 117 -12.39 -6.02 6.70
CA GLY A 117 -13.50 -6.83 6.24
C GLY A 117 -12.91 -8.01 5.48
N ASP A 118 -13.04 -9.21 6.07
CA ASP A 118 -12.69 -10.52 5.53
C ASP A 118 -11.23 -10.99 5.60
N ALA A 119 -10.73 -11.16 6.84
CA ALA A 119 -9.78 -12.23 7.13
C ALA A 119 -10.01 -12.71 8.58
N PRO A 120 -10.41 -13.96 8.81
CA PRO A 120 -10.56 -14.49 10.16
C PRO A 120 -9.16 -14.80 10.74
N GLY A 121 -8.73 -14.03 11.73
CA GLY A 121 -7.71 -14.50 12.66
C GLY A 121 -6.41 -13.75 12.85
N ALA A 122 -6.29 -12.47 12.49
CA ALA A 122 -5.18 -11.66 12.98
C ALA A 122 -5.69 -10.64 14.01
N PRO A 123 -5.04 -10.46 15.18
CA PRO A 123 -5.43 -9.42 16.10
C PRO A 123 -5.15 -8.07 15.46
N SER A 124 -6.21 -7.39 15.04
CA SER A 124 -6.16 -6.04 14.47
C SER A 124 -5.79 -5.05 15.57
N LEU A 125 -4.55 -4.61 15.56
CA LEU A 125 -4.09 -3.43 16.33
C LEU A 125 -4.65 -2.11 15.73
N GLU A 126 -5.64 -2.17 14.84
CA GLU A 126 -6.03 -1.05 13.96
C GLU A 126 -7.31 -0.32 14.37
N ASN A 127 -7.98 -0.74 15.42
CA ASN A 127 -9.10 0.01 16.02
C ASN A 127 -8.77 0.50 17.43
N GLU A 128 -7.50 0.79 17.70
CA GLU A 128 -7.11 1.33 18.99
C GLU A 128 -7.42 2.83 19.02
N THR A 129 -8.63 3.13 19.48
CA THR A 129 -8.99 4.49 19.86
C THR A 129 -8.51 4.71 21.28
N VAL A 130 -7.54 5.59 21.45
CA VAL A 130 -6.99 5.94 22.75
C VAL A 130 -7.68 7.19 23.26
N ARG A 131 -8.30 7.10 24.43
CA ARG A 131 -8.97 8.23 25.12
C ARG A 131 -8.09 8.77 26.21
N PHE A 132 -7.88 10.10 26.19
CA PHE A 132 -7.14 10.80 27.23
C PHE A 132 -7.81 12.17 27.52
N GLY A 133 -8.40 12.31 28.69
CA GLY A 133 -9.18 13.49 29.04
C GLY A 133 -10.37 13.69 28.10
N GLU A 134 -10.43 14.87 27.46
CA GLU A 134 -11.47 15.25 26.50
C GLU A 134 -11.13 14.83 25.05
N PHE A 135 -10.01 14.14 24.86
CA PHE A 135 -9.51 13.77 23.54
C PHE A 135 -9.71 12.29 23.24
N GLU A 136 -9.99 12.00 22.00
CA GLU A 136 -10.11 10.68 21.41
C GLU A 136 -9.22 10.60 20.17
N LEU A 137 -8.16 9.80 20.24
CA LEU A 137 -7.21 9.61 19.14
C LEU A 137 -7.44 8.26 18.47
N ASP A 138 -7.89 8.28 17.25
CA ASP A 138 -7.96 7.10 16.40
C ASP A 138 -6.59 6.88 15.74
N LEU A 139 -5.90 5.81 16.13
CA LEU A 139 -4.56 5.48 15.64
C LEU A 139 -4.57 4.94 14.20
N GLY A 140 -5.70 4.39 13.76
CA GLY A 140 -5.88 3.87 12.41
C GLY A 140 -6.13 4.99 11.40
N THR A 141 -7.12 5.85 11.67
CA THR A 141 -7.50 6.96 10.79
C THR A 141 -6.65 8.21 10.98
N ARG A 142 -5.81 8.26 12.03
CA ARG A 142 -5.01 9.43 12.44
C ARG A 142 -5.84 10.69 12.76
N VAL A 143 -7.04 10.48 13.25
CA VAL A 143 -7.96 11.56 13.60
C VAL A 143 -7.94 11.78 15.11
N LEU A 144 -7.68 13.01 15.53
CA LEU A 144 -7.88 13.47 16.89
C LEU A 144 -9.26 14.16 16.97
N LYS A 145 -10.05 13.78 17.97
CA LYS A 145 -11.30 14.46 18.31
C LYS A 145 -11.21 15.04 19.70
N LYS A 146 -11.73 16.24 19.90
CA LYS A 146 -11.97 16.82 21.21
C LYS A 146 -13.46 17.03 21.38
N ASN A 147 -14.08 16.40 22.35
CA ASN A 147 -15.53 16.43 22.57
C ASN A 147 -16.37 16.12 21.32
N GLY A 148 -15.87 15.20 20.45
CA GLY A 148 -16.52 14.81 19.20
C GLY A 148 -16.14 15.64 17.98
N GLU A 149 -15.48 16.79 18.14
CA GLU A 149 -15.03 17.64 17.04
C GLU A 149 -13.62 17.28 16.57
N VAL A 150 -13.46 17.16 15.26
CA VAL A 150 -12.16 16.82 14.64
C VAL A 150 -11.17 17.97 14.80
N GLN A 151 -10.00 17.66 15.36
CA GLN A 151 -8.89 18.59 15.50
C GLN A 151 -7.83 18.29 14.43
N PRO A 152 -7.34 19.32 13.71
CA PRO A 152 -6.28 19.13 12.73
C PRO A 152 -4.98 18.69 13.42
N LEU A 153 -4.34 17.63 12.89
CA LEU A 153 -3.06 17.12 13.38
C LEU A 153 -2.03 17.12 12.25
N THR A 154 -0.88 17.66 12.52
CA THR A 154 0.29 17.48 11.65
C THR A 154 0.87 16.07 11.84
N THR A 155 1.64 15.61 10.85
CA THR A 155 2.29 14.28 10.91
C THR A 155 3.22 14.14 12.12
N GLY A 156 3.89 15.22 12.51
CA GLY A 156 4.77 15.24 13.68
C GLY A 156 4.01 15.13 15.00
N GLU A 157 2.94 15.90 15.16
CA GLU A 157 2.07 15.85 16.35
C GLU A 157 1.42 14.48 16.53
N PHE A 158 0.97 13.87 15.42
CA PHE A 158 0.44 12.51 15.45
C PHE A 158 1.49 11.48 15.89
N ALA A 159 2.74 11.60 15.42
CA ALA A 159 3.82 10.68 15.81
C ALA A 159 4.11 10.77 17.33
N VAL A 160 4.12 11.98 17.88
CA VAL A 160 4.29 12.22 19.31
C VAL A 160 3.13 11.63 20.12
N LEU A 161 1.88 11.94 19.73
CA LEU A 161 0.69 11.40 20.41
C LEU A 161 0.62 9.88 20.37
N LYS A 162 0.99 9.28 19.23
CA LYS A 162 1.08 7.82 19.08
C LYS A 162 2.13 7.19 20.00
N ALA A 163 3.27 7.85 20.17
CA ALA A 163 4.31 7.39 21.10
C ALA A 163 3.82 7.41 22.55
N PHE A 164 3.15 8.49 22.99
CA PHE A 164 2.55 8.59 24.31
C PHE A 164 1.41 7.59 24.53
N ALA A 165 0.57 7.37 23.53
CA ALA A 165 -0.53 6.40 23.59
C ALA A 165 -0.04 4.96 23.82
N ARG A 166 1.15 4.62 23.30
CA ARG A 166 1.78 3.30 23.47
C ARG A 166 2.55 3.13 24.78
N HIS A 167 2.90 4.23 25.45
CA HIS A 167 3.67 4.21 26.69
C HIS A 167 3.03 5.15 27.75
N PRO A 168 1.82 4.82 28.25
CA PRO A 168 1.04 5.74 29.11
C PRO A 168 1.60 5.96 30.53
N ARG A 169 2.75 5.36 30.87
CA ARG A 169 3.40 5.49 32.18
C ARG A 169 4.93 5.41 32.06
N GLN A 170 5.54 6.46 31.59
CA GLN A 170 6.91 6.83 31.96
C GLN A 170 6.97 8.32 32.21
#